data_e41bfb89ca17114a92230697c2cb9004
#
_entry.id   e41bfb89ca17114a92230697c2cb9004
#
_cell.length_a   1.000
_cell.length_b   1.000
_cell.length_c   1.000
_cell.angle_alpha   90.00
_cell.angle_beta   90.00
_cell.angle_gamma   90.00
#
_symmetry.space_group_name_H-M   'P 1'
#
loop_
_entity.id
_entity.type
_entity.pdbx_description
1 polymer ?
#
loop_
_entity_poly.entity_id
_entity_poly.type
_entity_poly.pdbx_seq_one_letter_code
_entity_poly.pdbx_strand_id
1 'polypeptide(L)'
;MVSIKGGSAHTSRRAVVGGSIAALFAPRTWAARQPANSIAFSLPIGQRGQIPGNGFIIRHGYGSENSWYNPGAWHAGEDWYLIDGDTAGAEVYAVADGQVVFSDSEYPGRVVIVRHADDLFSMYGHLDPALDVQDGDEVVRGQRLGVVLNRTDGSAPSHLHFEMRTFLTTPQVNGDSPQYGFACGINCPPGPGYWPIDAPELPSNMGWRNPTHTIFHRMFTERRPTPDAKLVVSEAVSGTFDLWSEPTDHADAVKIGSIPLRPGDRLRWISIATGPEASVQTSAEGYRLWVRIDSSLGKRGWMQAAVASTNDTGTDGRPSSVWFNLLPVLPE
;
A
#
# COMPACT_ATOMS: atom_id res chain seq x y z
N MET A 1 -0.41 -83.74 27.83
CA MET A 1 -0.81 -84.79 26.93
C MET A 1 -1.33 -84.21 25.63
N VAL A 2 -0.77 -84.67 24.59
CA VAL A 2 -1.07 -84.70 23.16
C VAL A 2 -0.47 -83.59 22.35
N SER A 3 0.59 -83.85 21.82
CA SER A 3 1.30 -83.91 20.54
C SER A 3 0.37 -83.83 19.33
N ILE A 4 0.81 -83.12 18.26
CA ILE A 4 0.73 -83.50 16.83
C ILE A 4 1.48 -82.44 16.00
N LYS A 5 2.54 -82.77 15.32
CA LYS A 5 2.91 -82.83 13.88
C LYS A 5 2.22 -81.79 13.01
N GLY A 6 2.89 -80.89 12.27
CA GLY A 6 3.85 -81.25 11.22
C GLY A 6 3.23 -80.96 9.87
N GLY A 7 3.62 -79.90 9.18
CA GLY A 7 3.17 -79.54 7.84
C GLY A 7 4.04 -78.46 7.19
N SER A 8 5.00 -78.95 6.40
CA SER A 8 5.86 -78.14 5.54
C SER A 8 5.05 -77.57 4.36
N ALA A 9 5.05 -76.30 4.15
CA ALA A 9 4.58 -75.66 2.93
C ALA A 9 5.61 -74.71 2.38
N HIS A 10 6.14 -75.11 1.24
CA HIS A 10 6.99 -74.22 0.38
C HIS A 10 6.24 -72.95 0.00
N THR A 11 6.76 -71.81 0.35
CA THR A 11 6.30 -70.54 -0.21
C THR A 11 7.45 -69.90 -0.99
N SER A 12 7.21 -69.78 -2.27
CA SER A 12 8.07 -69.10 -3.21
C SER A 12 8.22 -67.62 -2.83
N ARG A 13 9.46 -67.18 -2.68
CA ARG A 13 9.80 -65.77 -2.54
C ARG A 13 9.59 -65.02 -3.86
N ARG A 14 8.52 -64.30 -4.00
CA ARG A 14 8.41 -63.23 -5.01
C ARG A 14 9.17 -62.01 -4.46
N ALA A 15 10.25 -61.67 -5.11
CA ALA A 15 10.96 -60.40 -4.89
C ALA A 15 10.06 -59.27 -5.39
N VAL A 16 9.55 -58.45 -4.49
CA VAL A 16 8.93 -57.16 -4.81
C VAL A 16 10.07 -56.14 -4.90
N VAL A 17 10.42 -55.77 -6.12
CA VAL A 17 11.31 -54.64 -6.38
C VAL A 17 10.51 -53.38 -6.07
N GLY A 18 10.66 -52.87 -4.85
CA GLY A 18 10.15 -51.58 -4.45
C GLY A 18 11.04 -50.48 -5.05
N GLY A 19 10.64 -49.96 -6.19
CA GLY A 19 11.24 -48.72 -6.71
C GLY A 19 10.84 -47.54 -5.84
N SER A 20 11.73 -47.10 -4.96
CA SER A 20 11.59 -45.82 -4.27
C SER A 20 11.77 -44.69 -5.27
N ILE A 21 10.70 -44.06 -5.72
CA ILE A 21 10.75 -42.78 -6.39
C ILE A 21 11.09 -41.74 -5.31
N ALA A 22 12.37 -41.51 -5.10
CA ALA A 22 12.81 -40.31 -4.38
C ALA A 22 12.46 -39.11 -5.28
N ALA A 23 11.34 -38.47 -5.01
CA ALA A 23 11.06 -37.15 -5.54
C ALA A 23 12.14 -36.21 -5.02
N LEU A 24 13.11 -35.91 -5.84
CA LEU A 24 14.09 -34.85 -5.61
C LEU A 24 13.34 -33.52 -5.58
N PHE A 25 12.88 -33.13 -4.40
CA PHE A 25 12.60 -31.74 -4.13
C PHE A 25 13.94 -31.00 -4.14
N ALA A 26 14.40 -30.60 -5.32
CA ALA A 26 15.42 -29.60 -5.43
C ALA A 26 14.87 -28.33 -4.78
N PRO A 27 15.57 -27.74 -3.79
CA PRO A 27 15.19 -26.41 -3.33
C PRO A 27 15.20 -25.52 -4.56
N ARG A 28 14.03 -24.99 -4.93
CA ARG A 28 13.95 -23.91 -5.91
C ARG A 28 14.75 -22.78 -5.29
N THR A 29 15.99 -22.63 -5.68
CA THR A 29 16.77 -21.43 -5.45
C THR A 29 16.02 -20.31 -6.15
N TRP A 30 15.40 -19.47 -5.37
CA TRP A 30 14.76 -18.23 -5.79
C TRP A 30 15.84 -17.26 -6.25
N ALA A 31 16.41 -17.49 -7.43
CA ALA A 31 17.00 -16.43 -8.19
C ALA A 31 15.81 -15.67 -8.79
N ALA A 32 15.10 -14.93 -7.94
CA ALA A 32 14.11 -14.00 -8.41
C ALA A 32 14.82 -13.07 -9.39
N ARG A 33 14.40 -13.12 -10.64
CA ARG A 33 14.75 -12.10 -11.62
C ARG A 33 14.33 -10.80 -10.96
N GLN A 34 15.27 -9.90 -10.66
CA GLN A 34 14.92 -8.59 -10.11
C GLN A 34 13.91 -7.98 -11.08
N PRO A 35 12.73 -7.56 -10.61
CA PRO A 35 11.77 -6.91 -11.48
C PRO A 35 12.46 -5.75 -12.17
N ALA A 36 12.16 -5.55 -13.45
CA ALA A 36 12.71 -4.43 -14.20
C ALA A 36 12.46 -3.16 -13.38
N ASN A 37 13.51 -2.34 -13.20
CA ASN A 37 13.48 -1.15 -12.34
C ASN A 37 12.25 -0.29 -12.64
N SER A 38 11.16 -0.52 -11.92
CA SER A 38 10.02 0.38 -11.98
C SER A 38 10.39 1.64 -11.22
N ILE A 39 10.71 2.67 -11.97
CA ILE A 39 11.15 3.96 -11.42
C ILE A 39 9.95 4.72 -10.86
N ALA A 40 8.77 4.47 -11.41
CA ALA A 40 7.58 5.27 -11.14
C ALA A 40 6.42 4.43 -10.58
N PHE A 41 5.71 5.00 -9.61
CA PHE A 41 4.59 4.39 -8.92
C PHE A 41 3.29 5.14 -9.25
N SER A 42 2.16 4.43 -9.27
CA SER A 42 0.81 4.99 -9.37
C SER A 42 0.05 4.81 -8.06
N LEU A 43 -1.11 5.46 -7.93
CA LEU A 43 -1.99 5.26 -6.79
C LEU A 43 -2.67 3.87 -6.84
N PRO A 44 -3.00 3.27 -5.67
CA PRO A 44 -3.36 1.86 -5.56
C PRO A 44 -4.81 1.53 -5.91
N ILE A 45 -5.71 2.52 -5.94
CA ILE A 45 -7.16 2.30 -6.00
C ILE A 45 -7.82 3.22 -7.03
N GLY A 46 -8.88 2.77 -7.66
CA GLY A 46 -9.62 3.57 -8.61
C GLY A 46 -10.99 3.00 -8.95
N GLN A 47 -11.74 3.77 -9.71
CA GLN A 47 -12.94 3.29 -10.40
C GLN A 47 -12.58 2.94 -11.84
N ARG A 48 -13.26 1.96 -12.40
CA ARG A 48 -12.99 1.47 -13.75
C ARG A 48 -13.02 2.60 -14.77
N GLY A 49 -11.92 2.73 -15.51
CA GLY A 49 -11.77 3.74 -16.56
C GLY A 49 -11.49 5.15 -16.06
N GLN A 50 -11.25 5.33 -14.76
CA GLN A 50 -10.83 6.59 -14.18
C GLN A 50 -9.35 6.58 -13.79
N ILE A 51 -8.82 7.77 -13.53
CA ILE A 51 -7.46 7.93 -13.03
C ILE A 51 -7.40 7.35 -11.60
N PRO A 52 -6.43 6.47 -11.28
CA PRO A 52 -6.26 5.96 -9.92
C PRO A 52 -6.19 7.09 -8.88
N GLY A 53 -6.90 6.90 -7.76
CA GLY A 53 -7.02 7.89 -6.70
C GLY A 53 -8.10 8.95 -6.91
N ASN A 54 -8.64 9.10 -8.14
CA ASN A 54 -9.67 10.09 -8.39
C ASN A 54 -11.01 9.71 -7.74
N GLY A 55 -11.61 10.64 -7.00
CA GLY A 55 -12.82 10.39 -6.23
C GLY A 55 -12.57 9.66 -4.89
N PHE A 56 -11.32 9.49 -4.47
CA PHE A 56 -10.96 8.85 -3.21
C PHE A 56 -10.29 9.81 -2.23
N ILE A 57 -10.44 9.49 -0.94
CA ILE A 57 -9.75 10.14 0.17
C ILE A 57 -9.07 9.08 1.04
N ILE A 58 -8.05 9.47 1.79
CA ILE A 58 -7.48 8.66 2.84
C ILE A 58 -8.18 9.05 4.14
N ARG A 59 -8.71 8.05 4.85
CA ARG A 59 -9.06 8.15 6.28
C ARG A 59 -8.12 7.26 7.05
N HIS A 60 -7.79 7.62 8.28
CA HIS A 60 -6.78 6.90 9.06
C HIS A 60 -5.47 6.78 8.27
N GLY A 61 -4.77 7.88 8.15
CA GLY A 61 -3.49 7.93 7.45
C GLY A 61 -2.35 7.24 8.20
N TYR A 62 -1.25 7.06 7.51
CA TYR A 62 -0.02 6.50 8.06
C TYR A 62 0.45 7.26 9.31
N GLY A 63 0.81 6.50 10.35
CA GLY A 63 1.31 7.03 11.61
C GLY A 63 0.24 7.67 12.51
N SER A 64 -1.04 7.57 12.17
CA SER A 64 -2.11 7.94 13.09
C SER A 64 -2.43 6.81 14.06
N GLU A 65 -2.84 7.16 15.29
CA GLU A 65 -3.40 6.15 16.19
C GLU A 65 -4.77 5.69 15.67
N ASN A 66 -4.96 4.39 15.59
CA ASN A 66 -6.26 3.84 15.28
C ASN A 66 -7.07 3.65 16.57
N SER A 67 -7.58 4.75 17.12
CA SER A 67 -8.36 4.72 18.34
C SER A 67 -9.72 4.02 18.23
N TRP A 68 -10.16 3.68 17.01
CA TRP A 68 -11.48 3.10 16.76
C TRP A 68 -11.46 1.58 16.68
N TYR A 69 -10.50 1.01 15.93
CA TYR A 69 -10.45 -0.43 15.66
C TYR A 69 -9.31 -1.15 16.37
N ASN A 70 -8.18 -0.47 16.56
CA ASN A 70 -7.01 -1.01 17.23
C ASN A 70 -6.41 0.06 18.16
N PRO A 71 -7.10 0.44 19.26
CA PRO A 71 -6.59 1.43 20.20
C PRO A 71 -5.23 0.98 20.77
N GLY A 72 -4.32 1.92 20.93
CA GLY A 72 -2.95 1.63 21.36
C GLY A 72 -2.02 1.16 20.24
N ALA A 73 -2.42 1.30 18.98
CA ALA A 73 -1.59 0.97 17.84
C ALA A 73 -1.53 2.12 16.82
N TRP A 74 -0.32 2.32 16.27
CA TRP A 74 -0.10 3.18 15.11
C TRP A 74 -0.61 2.49 13.85
N HIS A 75 -1.31 3.22 12.99
CA HIS A 75 -1.66 2.75 11.66
C HIS A 75 -0.42 2.74 10.76
N ALA A 76 -0.04 1.58 10.23
CA ALA A 76 1.18 1.42 9.44
C ALA A 76 0.96 1.64 7.93
N GLY A 77 -0.26 2.00 7.54
CA GLY A 77 -0.69 2.21 6.16
C GLY A 77 -1.64 3.38 6.00
N GLU A 78 -2.41 3.32 4.94
CA GLU A 78 -3.44 4.28 4.57
C GLU A 78 -4.74 3.56 4.26
N ASP A 79 -5.85 4.01 4.86
CA ASP A 79 -7.18 3.49 4.53
C ASP A 79 -7.86 4.40 3.51
N TRP A 80 -8.09 3.87 2.31
CA TRP A 80 -8.65 4.58 1.17
C TRP A 80 -10.14 4.34 1.02
N TYR A 81 -10.92 5.42 0.96
CA TYR A 81 -12.37 5.41 0.83
C TYR A 81 -12.83 6.25 -0.36
N LEU A 82 -13.93 5.86 -0.99
CA LEU A 82 -14.65 6.79 -1.88
C LEU A 82 -15.11 8.02 -1.09
N ILE A 83 -15.05 9.18 -1.72
CA ILE A 83 -15.57 10.43 -1.15
C ILE A 83 -17.09 10.32 -0.99
N ASP A 84 -17.75 9.85 -2.04
CA ASP A 84 -19.19 9.65 -2.10
C ASP A 84 -19.52 8.19 -2.40
N GLY A 85 -20.26 7.53 -1.51
CA GLY A 85 -20.74 6.16 -1.70
C GLY A 85 -19.94 5.09 -0.97
N ASP A 86 -20.14 3.83 -1.35
CA ASP A 86 -19.47 2.66 -0.81
C ASP A 86 -18.23 2.33 -1.64
N THR A 87 -17.13 2.04 -0.96
CA THR A 87 -15.88 1.66 -1.61
C THR A 87 -15.87 0.19 -2.08
N ALA A 88 -16.86 -0.60 -1.66
CA ALA A 88 -17.00 -2.00 -2.10
C ALA A 88 -16.95 -2.12 -3.63
N GLY A 89 -16.14 -3.05 -4.14
CA GLY A 89 -15.99 -3.27 -5.57
C GLY A 89 -15.09 -2.27 -6.30
N ALA A 90 -14.53 -1.26 -5.63
CA ALA A 90 -13.51 -0.40 -6.22
C ALA A 90 -12.30 -1.23 -6.68
N GLU A 91 -11.77 -0.93 -7.86
CA GLU A 91 -10.64 -1.69 -8.43
C GLU A 91 -9.33 -1.34 -7.73
N VAL A 92 -8.53 -2.35 -7.44
CA VAL A 92 -7.24 -2.23 -6.78
C VAL A 92 -6.14 -2.63 -7.75
N TYR A 93 -5.11 -1.79 -7.85
CA TYR A 93 -4.07 -1.91 -8.85
C TYR A 93 -2.68 -2.03 -8.25
N ALA A 94 -1.80 -2.79 -8.91
CA ALA A 94 -0.37 -2.79 -8.60
C ALA A 94 0.20 -1.37 -8.79
N VAL A 95 0.78 -0.80 -7.74
CA VAL A 95 1.34 0.57 -7.78
C VAL A 95 2.57 0.66 -8.67
N ALA A 96 3.29 -0.45 -8.89
CA ALA A 96 4.49 -0.54 -9.72
C ALA A 96 4.68 -1.98 -10.22
N ASP A 97 5.59 -2.18 -11.16
CA ASP A 97 6.01 -3.51 -11.59
C ASP A 97 6.59 -4.29 -10.41
N GLY A 98 6.35 -5.60 -10.37
CA GLY A 98 6.82 -6.43 -9.28
C GLY A 98 6.36 -7.87 -9.39
N GLN A 99 6.59 -8.63 -8.32
CA GLN A 99 6.14 -10.00 -8.18
C GLN A 99 5.22 -10.14 -6.97
N VAL A 100 4.09 -10.80 -7.14
CA VAL A 100 3.22 -11.18 -6.03
C VAL A 100 3.95 -12.19 -5.16
N VAL A 101 4.16 -11.86 -3.90
CA VAL A 101 4.86 -12.71 -2.93
C VAL A 101 3.95 -13.23 -1.83
N PHE A 102 2.72 -12.75 -1.80
CA PHE A 102 1.66 -13.21 -0.93
C PHE A 102 0.29 -12.82 -1.50
N SER A 103 -0.67 -13.75 -1.54
CA SER A 103 -2.02 -13.53 -2.08
C SER A 103 -3.07 -14.35 -1.32
N ASP A 104 -3.00 -14.32 0.00
CA ASP A 104 -3.87 -15.12 0.88
C ASP A 104 -4.44 -14.25 2.01
N SER A 105 -4.77 -14.86 3.13
CA SER A 105 -5.46 -14.30 4.29
C SER A 105 -6.99 -14.35 4.16
N GLU A 106 -7.64 -14.49 5.29
CA GLU A 106 -9.11 -14.48 5.38
C GLU A 106 -9.62 -13.36 6.31
N TYR A 107 -8.72 -12.57 6.89
CA TYR A 107 -9.11 -11.55 7.87
C TYR A 107 -8.54 -10.16 7.56
N PRO A 108 -9.44 -9.22 7.51
CA PRO A 108 -10.77 -9.23 6.90
C PRO A 108 -10.61 -9.14 5.38
N GLY A 109 -10.93 -10.20 4.66
CA GLY A 109 -10.73 -10.35 3.23
C GLY A 109 -9.30 -10.74 2.86
N ARG A 110 -9.01 -10.77 1.57
CA ARG A 110 -7.70 -11.15 1.04
C ARG A 110 -6.69 -10.03 1.19
N VAL A 111 -5.43 -10.44 1.25
CA VAL A 111 -4.28 -9.54 1.21
C VAL A 111 -3.39 -9.95 0.04
N VAL A 112 -3.00 -8.99 -0.77
CA VAL A 112 -1.97 -9.14 -1.78
C VAL A 112 -0.74 -8.35 -1.38
N ILE A 113 0.45 -8.96 -1.48
CA ILE A 113 1.72 -8.25 -1.29
C ILE A 113 2.54 -8.40 -2.56
N VAL A 114 2.99 -7.28 -3.09
CA VAL A 114 3.85 -7.23 -4.27
C VAL A 114 5.24 -6.75 -3.84
N ARG A 115 6.26 -7.52 -4.18
CA ARG A 115 7.66 -7.14 -4.06
C ARG A 115 8.09 -6.37 -5.30
N HIS A 116 8.56 -5.16 -5.10
CA HIS A 116 9.12 -4.31 -6.13
C HIS A 116 10.67 -4.35 -6.15
N ALA A 117 11.30 -3.59 -7.04
CA ALA A 117 12.73 -3.35 -6.99
C ALA A 117 13.14 -2.68 -5.67
N ASP A 118 14.43 -2.78 -5.33
CA ASP A 118 15.02 -2.20 -4.12
C ASP A 118 14.45 -2.76 -2.79
N ASP A 119 13.93 -3.99 -2.81
CA ASP A 119 13.29 -4.64 -1.66
C ASP A 119 12.17 -3.81 -1.02
N LEU A 120 11.47 -3.04 -1.83
CA LEU A 120 10.27 -2.33 -1.46
C LEU A 120 9.05 -3.22 -1.71
N PHE A 121 8.13 -3.25 -0.76
CA PHE A 121 6.89 -4.03 -0.83
C PHE A 121 5.70 -3.10 -0.75
N SER A 122 4.66 -3.39 -1.54
CA SER A 122 3.33 -2.83 -1.34
C SER A 122 2.38 -3.91 -0.84
N MET A 123 1.51 -3.57 0.11
CA MET A 123 0.48 -4.46 0.64
C MET A 123 -0.89 -3.86 0.40
N TYR A 124 -1.80 -4.69 -0.07
CA TYR A 124 -3.19 -4.35 -0.38
C TYR A 124 -4.10 -5.24 0.45
N GLY A 125 -4.74 -4.67 1.46
CA GLY A 125 -5.63 -5.38 2.38
C GLY A 125 -7.11 -5.15 2.09
N HIS A 126 -7.94 -6.01 2.67
CA HIS A 126 -9.41 -5.98 2.56
C HIS A 126 -9.92 -6.20 1.13
N LEU A 127 -9.28 -7.10 0.39
CA LEU A 127 -9.70 -7.44 -0.96
C LEU A 127 -10.77 -8.53 -0.94
N ASP A 128 -11.61 -8.54 -1.98
CA ASP A 128 -12.55 -9.62 -2.26
C ASP A 128 -11.78 -10.95 -2.45
N PRO A 129 -12.35 -12.09 -2.04
CA PRO A 129 -11.74 -13.41 -2.27
C PRO A 129 -11.42 -13.74 -3.73
N ALA A 130 -12.13 -13.14 -4.68
CA ALA A 130 -11.89 -13.33 -6.11
C ALA A 130 -10.76 -12.40 -6.59
N LEU A 131 -9.52 -12.80 -6.33
CA LEU A 131 -8.33 -12.08 -6.81
C LEU A 131 -8.07 -12.35 -8.28
N ASP A 132 -7.47 -11.37 -8.97
CA ASP A 132 -7.01 -11.51 -10.36
C ASP A 132 -5.57 -12.04 -10.45
N VAL A 133 -4.91 -12.25 -9.33
CA VAL A 133 -3.50 -12.67 -9.21
C VAL A 133 -3.32 -13.74 -8.14
N GLN A 134 -2.20 -14.45 -8.22
CA GLN A 134 -1.77 -15.46 -7.26
C GLN A 134 -0.28 -15.35 -6.94
N ASP A 135 0.15 -16.05 -5.90
CA ASP A 135 1.56 -16.10 -5.50
C ASP A 135 2.46 -16.51 -6.67
N GLY A 136 3.52 -15.73 -6.87
CA GLY A 136 4.51 -15.94 -7.93
C GLY A 136 4.22 -15.21 -9.23
N ASP A 137 3.04 -14.62 -9.40
CA ASP A 137 2.71 -13.86 -10.61
C ASP A 137 3.57 -12.59 -10.72
N GLU A 138 4.06 -12.31 -11.91
CA GLU A 138 4.63 -11.02 -12.27
C GLU A 138 3.50 -10.06 -12.61
N VAL A 139 3.56 -8.86 -12.05
CA VAL A 139 2.59 -7.80 -12.31
C VAL A 139 3.26 -6.55 -12.85
N VAL A 140 2.53 -5.82 -13.67
CA VAL A 140 2.97 -4.51 -14.15
C VAL A 140 2.18 -3.40 -13.45
N ARG A 141 2.75 -2.22 -13.38
CA ARG A 141 2.10 -1.03 -12.82
C ARG A 141 0.74 -0.80 -13.46
N GLY A 142 -0.29 -0.58 -12.64
CA GLY A 142 -1.66 -0.39 -13.09
C GLY A 142 -2.41 -1.68 -13.44
N GLN A 143 -1.78 -2.85 -13.32
CA GLN A 143 -2.49 -4.12 -13.44
C GLN A 143 -3.45 -4.29 -12.27
N ARG A 144 -4.69 -4.69 -12.56
CA ARG A 144 -5.68 -4.97 -11.51
C ARG A 144 -5.26 -6.22 -10.73
N LEU A 145 -5.32 -6.13 -9.41
CA LEU A 145 -5.05 -7.22 -8.46
C LEU A 145 -6.33 -7.86 -7.96
N GLY A 146 -7.41 -7.10 -7.93
CA GLY A 146 -8.72 -7.50 -7.43
C GLY A 146 -9.58 -6.26 -7.19
N VAL A 147 -10.56 -6.40 -6.31
CA VAL A 147 -11.47 -5.31 -5.91
C VAL A 147 -11.58 -5.27 -4.39
N VAL A 148 -12.01 -4.14 -3.86
CA VAL A 148 -12.29 -3.97 -2.43
C VAL A 148 -13.45 -4.86 -2.00
N LEU A 149 -13.27 -5.58 -0.89
CA LEU A 149 -14.27 -6.44 -0.27
C LEU A 149 -15.51 -5.65 0.11
N ASN A 150 -16.69 -6.22 -0.21
CA ASN A 150 -17.95 -5.74 0.33
C ASN A 150 -18.12 -6.24 1.76
N ARG A 151 -17.87 -5.37 2.74
CA ARG A 151 -17.98 -5.69 4.16
C ARG A 151 -19.44 -5.58 4.61
N THR A 152 -20.06 -6.72 4.86
CA THR A 152 -21.44 -6.82 5.31
C THR A 152 -21.57 -7.09 6.81
N ASP A 153 -20.45 -7.23 7.51
CA ASP A 153 -20.37 -7.54 8.94
C ASP A 153 -20.69 -6.32 9.84
N GLY A 154 -20.78 -5.13 9.27
CA GLY A 154 -21.06 -3.89 10.00
C GLY A 154 -19.93 -3.42 10.91
N SER A 155 -18.78 -4.08 10.92
CA SER A 155 -17.65 -3.73 11.79
C SER A 155 -16.91 -2.48 11.30
N ALA A 156 -16.85 -2.26 10.00
CA ALA A 156 -16.28 -1.06 9.39
C ALA A 156 -16.82 -0.91 7.95
N PRO A 157 -16.88 0.32 7.40
CA PRO A 157 -17.14 0.52 5.97
C PRO A 157 -16.10 -0.17 5.11
N SER A 158 -16.50 -0.58 3.89
CA SER A 158 -15.58 -1.13 2.90
C SER A 158 -14.50 -0.11 2.54
N HIS A 159 -13.23 -0.55 2.50
CA HIS A 159 -12.08 0.31 2.18
C HIS A 159 -10.89 -0.53 1.72
N LEU A 160 -9.92 0.11 1.10
CA LEU A 160 -8.61 -0.48 0.86
C LEU A 160 -7.67 -0.06 1.98
N HIS A 161 -7.10 -1.02 2.70
CA HIS A 161 -5.91 -0.81 3.52
C HIS A 161 -4.68 -0.95 2.64
N PHE A 162 -3.82 0.07 2.58
CA PHE A 162 -2.66 0.09 1.70
C PHE A 162 -1.38 0.48 2.44
N GLU A 163 -0.33 -0.35 2.29
CA GLU A 163 0.97 -0.11 2.91
C GLU A 163 2.10 -0.05 1.90
N MET A 164 3.15 0.70 2.27
CA MET A 164 4.48 0.60 1.69
C MET A 164 5.48 0.25 2.77
N ARG A 165 6.39 -0.74 2.51
CA ARG A 165 7.34 -1.22 3.52
C ARG A 165 8.57 -1.87 2.91
N THR A 166 9.66 -2.00 3.70
CA THR A 166 10.94 -2.56 3.25
C THR A 166 11.18 -3.99 3.75
N PHE A 167 10.13 -4.66 4.19
CA PHE A 167 10.17 -6.04 4.70
C PHE A 167 8.91 -6.80 4.30
N LEU A 168 8.97 -8.12 4.23
CA LEU A 168 7.79 -8.97 4.05
C LEU A 168 7.15 -9.30 5.40
N THR A 169 7.96 -9.74 6.37
CA THR A 169 7.53 -10.12 7.71
C THR A 169 8.43 -9.49 8.77
N THR A 170 7.93 -9.34 9.99
CA THR A 170 8.73 -8.91 11.13
C THR A 170 8.72 -9.99 12.23
N PRO A 171 9.89 -10.38 12.75
CA PRO A 171 9.98 -11.40 13.79
C PRO A 171 9.18 -11.08 15.06
N GLN A 172 9.02 -9.80 15.38
CA GLN A 172 8.27 -9.34 16.55
C GLN A 172 6.77 -9.64 16.46
N VAL A 173 6.25 -9.90 15.27
CA VAL A 173 4.83 -10.14 15.04
C VAL A 173 4.56 -11.51 14.42
N ASN A 174 5.33 -11.90 13.40
CA ASN A 174 5.12 -13.11 12.61
C ASN A 174 6.17 -14.20 12.86
N GLY A 175 7.12 -13.99 13.78
CA GLY A 175 8.16 -14.96 14.13
C GLY A 175 7.66 -16.09 15.03
N ASP A 176 8.53 -17.06 15.34
CA ASP A 176 8.22 -18.24 16.17
C ASP A 176 7.82 -17.87 17.61
N SER A 177 8.21 -16.71 18.08
CA SER A 177 7.87 -16.19 19.41
C SER A 177 7.53 -14.70 19.30
N PRO A 178 6.35 -14.35 18.76
CA PRO A 178 5.98 -12.97 18.54
C PRO A 178 5.87 -12.19 19.86
N GLN A 179 6.47 -11.01 19.90
CA GLN A 179 6.41 -10.09 21.03
C GLN A 179 5.04 -9.42 21.13
N TYR A 180 4.40 -9.17 19.99
CA TYR A 180 3.13 -8.49 19.90
C TYR A 180 2.07 -9.40 19.28
N GLY A 181 0.92 -9.48 19.93
CA GLY A 181 -0.24 -10.23 19.44
C GLY A 181 -1.27 -9.31 18.80
N PHE A 182 -1.89 -9.80 17.74
CA PHE A 182 -2.98 -9.10 17.07
C PHE A 182 -4.25 -9.97 17.05
N ALA A 183 -5.42 -9.33 16.93
CA ALA A 183 -6.71 -10.00 16.99
C ALA A 183 -6.92 -11.06 15.88
N CYS A 184 -6.22 -10.95 14.74
CA CYS A 184 -6.25 -11.93 13.65
C CYS A 184 -5.51 -13.25 13.98
N GLY A 185 -4.66 -13.28 15.00
CA GLY A 185 -3.94 -14.49 15.41
C GLY A 185 -3.16 -15.12 14.26
N ILE A 186 -3.38 -16.41 14.00
CA ILE A 186 -2.72 -17.16 12.92
C ILE A 186 -3.19 -16.75 11.51
N ASN A 187 -4.30 -16.04 11.40
CA ASN A 187 -4.82 -15.54 10.12
C ASN A 187 -4.25 -14.15 9.77
N CYS A 188 -3.32 -13.62 10.59
CA CYS A 188 -2.66 -12.38 10.25
C CYS A 188 -1.87 -12.52 8.96
N PRO A 189 -2.00 -11.56 8.05
CA PRO A 189 -1.10 -11.48 6.91
C PRO A 189 0.33 -11.20 7.38
N PRO A 190 1.34 -11.44 6.55
CA PRO A 190 2.70 -11.00 6.84
C PRO A 190 2.74 -9.49 7.07
N GLY A 191 3.08 -9.08 8.31
CA GLY A 191 2.97 -7.69 8.75
C GLY A 191 1.52 -7.30 9.06
N PRO A 192 1.22 -6.83 10.27
CA PRO A 192 -0.15 -6.76 10.79
C PRO A 192 -0.93 -5.49 10.42
N GLY A 193 -0.40 -4.56 9.66
CA GLY A 193 -1.05 -3.28 9.35
C GLY A 193 -0.99 -2.24 10.48
N TYR A 194 -0.57 -2.64 11.65
CA TYR A 194 -0.52 -1.83 12.87
C TYR A 194 0.76 -2.08 13.64
N TRP A 195 1.20 -1.08 14.42
CA TRP A 195 2.36 -1.19 15.28
C TRP A 195 2.05 -0.64 16.67
N PRO A 196 2.39 -1.35 17.77
CA PRO A 196 2.05 -0.90 19.12
C PRO A 196 2.65 0.46 19.45
N ILE A 197 1.88 1.32 20.11
CA ILE A 197 2.32 2.67 20.52
C ILE A 197 3.37 2.59 21.62
N ASP A 198 3.29 1.58 22.47
CA ASP A 198 4.23 1.33 23.56
C ASP A 198 5.50 0.56 23.15
N ALA A 199 5.61 0.17 21.88
CA ALA A 199 6.85 -0.36 21.32
C ALA A 199 7.94 0.72 21.32
N PRO A 200 9.22 0.33 21.56
CA PRO A 200 10.31 1.31 21.59
C PRO A 200 10.59 1.92 20.21
N GLU A 201 10.28 1.21 19.13
CA GLU A 201 10.49 1.66 17.78
C GLU A 201 9.19 2.22 17.18
N LEU A 202 9.32 3.24 16.34
CA LEU A 202 8.22 3.75 15.52
C LEU A 202 8.04 2.90 14.25
N PRO A 203 6.87 2.87 13.63
CA PRO A 203 6.66 2.15 12.36
C PRO A 203 7.70 2.46 11.29
N SER A 204 8.10 3.72 11.15
CA SER A 204 9.14 4.14 10.18
C SER A 204 10.50 3.49 10.46
N ASN A 205 10.86 3.30 11.72
CA ASN A 205 12.11 2.65 12.13
C ASN A 205 12.06 1.15 11.88
N MET A 206 10.87 0.56 11.93
CA MET A 206 10.65 -0.85 11.61
C MET A 206 10.62 -1.14 10.10
N GLY A 207 10.61 -0.11 9.27
CA GLY A 207 10.65 -0.25 7.82
C GLY A 207 9.35 0.09 7.09
N TRP A 208 8.29 0.44 7.79
CA TRP A 208 7.12 1.03 7.12
C TRP A 208 7.44 2.43 6.58
N ARG A 209 6.76 2.81 5.51
CA ARG A 209 6.90 4.10 4.84
C ARG A 209 5.53 4.75 4.67
N ASN A 210 5.48 6.06 4.69
CA ASN A 210 4.26 6.78 4.29
C ASN A 210 3.99 6.48 2.80
N PRO A 211 2.87 5.80 2.47
CA PRO A 211 2.61 5.35 1.10
C PRO A 211 2.49 6.51 0.12
N THR A 212 1.71 7.53 0.43
CA THR A 212 1.55 8.72 -0.41
C THR A 212 2.88 9.40 -0.70
N HIS A 213 3.71 9.63 0.32
CA HIS A 213 5.04 10.21 0.13
C HIS A 213 5.92 9.33 -0.75
N THR A 214 5.92 8.02 -0.51
CA THR A 214 6.70 7.05 -1.30
C THR A 214 6.30 7.09 -2.77
N ILE A 215 5.00 7.04 -3.08
CA ILE A 215 4.49 7.09 -4.46
C ILE A 215 4.92 8.38 -5.14
N PHE A 216 4.68 9.54 -4.51
CA PHE A 216 5.04 10.81 -5.12
C PHE A 216 6.55 10.98 -5.30
N HIS A 217 7.38 10.52 -4.35
CA HIS A 217 8.83 10.58 -4.49
C HIS A 217 9.36 9.66 -5.60
N ARG A 218 8.76 8.49 -5.78
CA ARG A 218 9.13 7.55 -6.85
C ARG A 218 8.80 8.06 -8.26
N MET A 219 8.01 9.13 -8.37
CA MET A 219 7.78 9.84 -9.64
C MET A 219 8.97 10.70 -10.07
N PHE A 220 10.02 10.78 -9.24
CA PHE A 220 11.24 11.54 -9.54
C PHE A 220 12.43 10.61 -9.70
N THR A 221 13.12 10.73 -10.83
CA THR A 221 14.41 10.10 -11.10
C THR A 221 15.49 11.15 -10.92
N GLU A 222 16.49 10.90 -10.08
CA GLU A 222 17.62 11.82 -9.88
C GLU A 222 17.19 13.28 -9.63
N ARG A 223 16.14 13.49 -8.82
CA ARG A 223 15.54 14.79 -8.50
C ARG A 223 14.84 15.48 -9.68
N ARG A 224 14.50 14.73 -10.73
CA ARG A 224 13.69 15.21 -11.85
C ARG A 224 12.44 14.37 -11.98
N PRO A 225 11.31 14.96 -12.41
CA PRO A 225 10.14 14.16 -12.72
C PRO A 225 10.46 13.09 -13.77
N THR A 226 9.89 11.91 -13.61
CA THR A 226 9.91 10.88 -14.66
C THR A 226 9.43 11.49 -15.96
N PRO A 227 10.05 11.21 -17.11
CA PRO A 227 9.60 11.73 -18.39
C PRO A 227 8.10 11.50 -18.58
N ASP A 228 7.42 12.54 -19.05
CA ASP A 228 5.96 12.55 -19.31
C ASP A 228 5.04 12.40 -18.09
N ALA A 229 5.59 12.31 -16.88
CA ALA A 229 4.77 12.39 -15.66
C ALA A 229 4.02 13.73 -15.60
N LYS A 230 2.73 13.67 -15.31
CA LYS A 230 1.86 14.83 -15.14
C LYS A 230 1.20 14.77 -13.79
N LEU A 231 0.75 15.92 -13.34
CA LEU A 231 -0.23 16.02 -12.26
C LEU A 231 -1.57 16.36 -12.89
N VAL A 232 -2.61 15.69 -12.43
CA VAL A 232 -3.98 15.94 -12.87
C VAL A 232 -4.76 16.49 -11.69
N VAL A 233 -5.54 17.54 -11.93
CA VAL A 233 -6.44 18.11 -10.93
C VAL A 233 -7.54 17.11 -10.61
N SER A 234 -7.68 16.75 -9.34
CA SER A 234 -8.67 15.81 -8.84
C SER A 234 -10.09 16.31 -9.07
N GLU A 235 -11.05 15.39 -9.22
CA GLU A 235 -12.49 15.73 -9.31
C GLU A 235 -13.03 16.35 -8.03
N ALA A 236 -12.40 16.11 -6.90
CA ALA A 236 -12.78 16.67 -5.61
C ALA A 236 -12.58 18.18 -5.51
N VAL A 237 -11.87 18.80 -6.43
CA VAL A 237 -11.46 20.19 -6.33
C VAL A 237 -11.74 20.98 -7.59
N SER A 238 -12.22 22.21 -7.40
CA SER A 238 -12.37 23.20 -8.45
C SER A 238 -12.18 24.60 -7.85
N GLY A 239 -11.66 25.52 -8.63
CA GLY A 239 -11.52 26.90 -8.18
C GLY A 239 -10.18 27.52 -8.48
N THR A 240 -9.82 28.50 -7.67
CA THR A 240 -8.57 29.24 -7.80
C THR A 240 -7.60 28.81 -6.70
N PHE A 241 -6.46 28.30 -7.12
CA PHE A 241 -5.40 27.82 -6.22
C PHE A 241 -4.29 28.84 -6.10
N ASP A 242 -3.81 29.02 -4.88
CA ASP A 242 -2.69 29.91 -4.63
C ASP A 242 -1.37 29.28 -5.05
N LEU A 243 -0.53 30.09 -5.65
CA LEU A 243 0.86 29.74 -5.96
C LEU A 243 1.80 30.48 -5.01
N TRP A 244 2.75 29.72 -4.49
CA TRP A 244 3.70 30.20 -3.49
C TRP A 244 5.13 30.15 -4.02
N SER A 245 5.98 31.05 -3.53
CA SER A 245 7.42 31.06 -3.85
C SER A 245 8.11 29.79 -3.32
N GLU A 246 7.73 29.35 -2.14
CA GLU A 246 8.18 28.16 -1.43
C GLU A 246 6.96 27.45 -0.78
N PRO A 247 7.07 26.20 -0.31
CA PRO A 247 6.05 25.60 0.56
C PRO A 247 5.77 26.51 1.76
N THR A 248 4.51 26.57 2.21
CA THR A 248 4.08 27.58 3.22
C THR A 248 4.67 27.38 4.62
N ASP A 249 5.34 26.28 4.87
CA ASP A 249 6.11 26.07 6.10
C ASP A 249 7.49 26.74 6.11
N HIS A 250 7.94 27.25 4.98
CA HIS A 250 9.14 28.06 4.92
C HIS A 250 8.82 29.48 5.38
N ALA A 251 9.68 30.04 6.24
CA ALA A 251 9.50 31.36 6.80
C ALA A 251 9.42 32.45 5.71
N ASP A 252 10.09 32.25 4.57
CA ASP A 252 10.14 33.16 3.45
C ASP A 252 9.06 32.88 2.38
N ALA A 253 8.12 32.01 2.65
CA ALA A 253 7.06 31.66 1.70
C ALA A 253 6.13 32.86 1.50
N VAL A 254 6.04 33.33 0.26
CA VAL A 254 5.11 34.41 -0.12
C VAL A 254 4.20 33.94 -1.23
N LYS A 255 2.96 34.40 -1.21
CA LYS A 255 2.02 34.18 -2.30
C LYS A 255 2.45 34.98 -3.50
N ILE A 256 2.80 34.29 -4.59
CA ILE A 256 3.27 34.88 -5.84
C ILE A 256 2.19 35.01 -6.92
N GLY A 257 1.01 34.44 -6.65
CA GLY A 257 -0.13 34.50 -7.56
C GLY A 257 -1.16 33.43 -7.27
N SER A 258 -2.04 33.23 -8.24
CA SER A 258 -3.04 32.17 -8.23
C SER A 258 -3.32 31.67 -9.64
N ILE A 259 -3.85 30.45 -9.73
CA ILE A 259 -4.21 29.81 -10.99
C ILE A 259 -5.61 29.20 -10.87
N PRO A 260 -6.53 29.51 -11.82
CA PRO A 260 -7.79 28.79 -11.88
C PRO A 260 -7.55 27.37 -12.42
N LEU A 261 -8.08 26.36 -11.74
CA LEU A 261 -7.98 24.96 -12.13
C LEU A 261 -9.34 24.31 -12.12
N ARG A 262 -9.51 23.35 -13.02
CA ARG A 262 -10.71 22.52 -13.15
C ARG A 262 -10.33 21.05 -13.03
N PRO A 263 -11.24 20.18 -12.59
CA PRO A 263 -11.05 18.74 -12.65
C PRO A 263 -10.53 18.29 -14.01
N GLY A 264 -9.52 17.45 -14.02
CA GLY A 264 -8.90 16.92 -15.23
C GLY A 264 -7.82 17.81 -15.87
N ASP A 265 -7.65 19.07 -15.43
CA ASP A 265 -6.55 19.90 -15.91
C ASP A 265 -5.20 19.22 -15.64
N ARG A 266 -4.30 19.30 -16.63
CA ARG A 266 -2.97 18.65 -16.55
C ARG A 266 -1.89 19.69 -16.33
N LEU A 267 -1.08 19.48 -15.32
CA LEU A 267 0.01 20.34 -14.92
C LEU A 267 1.35 19.65 -15.13
N ARG A 268 2.34 20.43 -15.57
CA ARG A 268 3.72 19.96 -15.62
C ARG A 268 4.32 20.02 -14.21
N TRP A 269 4.95 18.94 -13.83
CA TRP A 269 5.59 18.79 -12.55
C TRP A 269 7.08 19.14 -12.63
N ILE A 270 7.59 19.91 -11.67
CA ILE A 270 9.00 20.34 -11.64
C ILE A 270 9.73 19.77 -10.42
N SER A 271 9.10 19.78 -9.25
CA SER A 271 9.73 19.40 -7.98
C SER A 271 8.68 19.04 -6.94
N ILE A 272 9.12 18.41 -5.86
CA ILE A 272 8.31 17.96 -4.74
C ILE A 272 8.96 18.35 -3.42
N ALA A 273 8.15 18.65 -2.42
CA ALA A 273 8.54 18.77 -1.02
C ALA A 273 7.49 18.09 -0.16
N THR A 274 7.93 17.24 0.76
CA THR A 274 7.06 16.51 1.70
C THR A 274 7.37 16.92 3.13
N GLY A 275 6.37 16.76 4.00
CA GLY A 275 6.58 16.77 5.44
C GLY A 275 7.45 15.60 5.90
N PRO A 276 7.79 15.55 7.18
CA PRO A 276 8.54 14.43 7.74
C PRO A 276 7.73 13.14 7.69
N GLU A 277 8.41 12.01 7.49
CA GLU A 277 7.80 10.68 7.43
C GLU A 277 7.60 10.03 8.80
N ALA A 278 7.95 10.70 9.89
CA ALA A 278 7.83 10.10 11.22
C ALA A 278 6.37 9.81 11.59
N SER A 279 6.15 8.73 12.31
CA SER A 279 4.81 8.28 12.68
C SER A 279 4.15 9.08 13.79
N VAL A 280 4.91 9.75 14.64
CA VAL A 280 4.35 10.61 15.70
C VAL A 280 4.17 12.02 15.18
N GLN A 281 3.13 12.24 14.41
CA GLN A 281 2.88 13.51 13.76
C GLN A 281 1.64 14.16 14.32
N THR A 282 1.72 15.44 14.54
CA THR A 282 0.50 16.23 14.70
C THR A 282 -0.10 16.48 13.31
N SER A 283 -1.31 16.08 13.18
CA SER A 283 -2.30 16.44 12.16
C SER A 283 -1.78 16.78 10.74
N ALA A 284 -1.55 17.99 10.41
CA ALA A 284 -1.30 18.40 9.03
C ALA A 284 0.11 18.09 8.51
N GLU A 285 1.08 17.82 9.39
CA GLU A 285 2.49 17.69 9.00
C GLU A 285 2.81 16.36 8.32
N GLY A 286 2.23 15.26 8.78
CA GLY A 286 2.47 13.92 8.24
C GLY A 286 2.08 13.77 6.77
N TYR A 287 1.08 14.53 6.31
CA TYR A 287 0.59 14.51 4.93
C TYR A 287 0.87 15.80 4.17
N ARG A 288 1.79 16.61 4.65
CA ARG A 288 2.20 17.82 3.92
C ARG A 288 2.94 17.40 2.65
N LEU A 289 2.31 17.68 1.52
CA LEU A 289 2.82 17.34 0.20
C LEU A 289 2.65 18.53 -0.72
N TRP A 290 3.78 19.13 -1.10
CA TRP A 290 3.86 20.26 -1.99
C TRP A 290 4.51 19.89 -3.30
N VAL A 291 4.00 20.44 -4.38
CA VAL A 291 4.54 20.27 -5.72
C VAL A 291 4.80 21.63 -6.36
N ARG A 292 5.94 21.74 -7.03
CA ARG A 292 6.23 22.89 -7.87
C ARG A 292 5.77 22.59 -9.28
N ILE A 293 4.88 23.42 -9.78
CA ILE A 293 4.28 23.25 -11.10
C ILE A 293 4.76 24.30 -12.09
N ASP A 294 4.61 23.96 -13.37
CA ASP A 294 4.74 24.87 -14.50
C ASP A 294 3.47 24.74 -15.35
N SER A 295 2.64 25.75 -15.34
CA SER A 295 1.35 25.72 -16.03
C SER A 295 1.47 26.18 -17.48
N SER A 296 0.56 25.73 -18.32
CA SER A 296 0.40 26.21 -19.71
C SER A 296 0.12 27.71 -19.81
N LEU A 297 -0.27 28.35 -18.71
CA LEU A 297 -0.48 29.80 -18.61
C LEU A 297 0.80 30.57 -18.28
N GLY A 298 1.97 29.90 -18.28
CA GLY A 298 3.26 30.50 -17.94
C GLY A 298 3.45 30.81 -16.44
N LYS A 299 2.55 30.31 -15.58
CA LYS A 299 2.66 30.48 -14.15
C LYS A 299 3.43 29.32 -13.53
N ARG A 300 4.38 29.65 -12.67
CA ARG A 300 5.23 28.70 -11.96
C ARG A 300 5.20 28.99 -10.46
N GLY A 301 5.06 27.98 -9.64
CA GLY A 301 5.05 28.12 -8.19
C GLY A 301 4.77 26.81 -7.47
N TRP A 302 4.85 26.86 -6.16
CA TRP A 302 4.50 25.76 -5.28
C TRP A 302 2.99 25.78 -5.00
N MET A 303 2.37 24.59 -5.02
CA MET A 303 1.01 24.38 -4.57
C MET A 303 0.89 23.07 -3.81
N GLN A 304 -0.10 22.97 -2.96
CA GLN A 304 -0.33 21.80 -2.14
C GLN A 304 -1.01 20.71 -2.94
N ALA A 305 -0.39 19.51 -3.01
CA ALA A 305 -0.93 18.37 -3.74
C ALA A 305 -1.88 17.53 -2.91
N ALA A 306 -1.59 17.37 -1.61
CA ALA A 306 -2.46 16.72 -0.65
C ALA A 306 -2.75 17.63 0.54
N VAL A 307 -3.97 17.60 1.05
CA VAL A 307 -4.45 18.45 2.14
C VAL A 307 -5.05 17.55 3.20
N ALA A 308 -4.49 17.60 4.41
CA ALA A 308 -5.10 16.97 5.58
C ALA A 308 -6.20 17.85 6.16
N SER A 309 -7.36 17.27 6.46
CA SER A 309 -8.43 17.98 7.14
C SER A 309 -8.12 18.15 8.62
N THR A 310 -8.20 19.38 9.10
CA THR A 310 -8.09 19.71 10.53
C THR A 310 -9.44 19.68 11.24
N ASN A 311 -10.54 19.59 10.50
CA ASN A 311 -11.89 19.63 11.03
C ASN A 311 -12.46 18.25 11.33
N ASP A 312 -11.79 17.20 10.84
CA ASP A 312 -12.20 15.79 10.98
C ASP A 312 -11.03 15.04 11.62
N THR A 313 -10.78 15.34 12.88
CA THR A 313 -9.67 14.77 13.64
C THR A 313 -10.17 13.63 14.53
N GLY A 314 -9.33 12.60 14.68
CA GLY A 314 -9.51 11.58 15.71
C GLY A 314 -9.35 12.16 17.12
N THR A 315 -9.53 11.33 18.14
CA THR A 315 -9.40 11.72 19.55
C THR A 315 -7.98 12.18 19.92
N ASP A 316 -6.98 11.81 19.10
CA ASP A 316 -5.58 12.21 19.23
C ASP A 316 -5.24 13.54 18.54
N GLY A 317 -6.23 14.22 17.96
CA GLY A 317 -6.04 15.48 17.25
C GLY A 317 -5.44 15.36 15.84
N ARG A 318 -5.24 14.14 15.32
CA ARG A 318 -4.70 13.90 13.97
C ARG A 318 -5.79 13.96 12.91
N PRO A 319 -5.44 14.29 11.65
CA PRO A 319 -6.43 14.35 10.59
C PRO A 319 -6.98 12.95 10.32
N SER A 320 -8.29 12.82 10.30
CA SER A 320 -8.97 11.60 9.87
C SER A 320 -9.16 11.53 8.36
N SER A 321 -8.96 12.63 7.63
CA SER A 321 -9.13 12.68 6.18
C SER A 321 -8.01 13.43 5.48
N VAL A 322 -7.50 12.86 4.38
CA VAL A 322 -6.53 13.48 3.48
C VAL A 322 -7.11 13.55 2.07
N TRP A 323 -7.18 14.73 1.52
CA TRP A 323 -7.73 15.04 0.20
C TRP A 323 -6.61 15.30 -0.79
N PHE A 324 -6.79 14.84 -2.03
CA PHE A 324 -5.85 15.13 -3.09
C PHE A 324 -6.37 16.27 -3.97
N ASN A 325 -5.60 17.35 -4.05
CA ASN A 325 -5.79 18.38 -5.05
C ASN A 325 -5.25 17.94 -6.41
N LEU A 326 -4.14 17.22 -6.37
CA LEU A 326 -3.42 16.78 -7.56
C LEU A 326 -3.10 15.29 -7.45
N LEU A 327 -3.34 14.57 -8.53
CA LEU A 327 -3.06 13.14 -8.67
C LEU A 327 -1.87 12.92 -9.61
N PRO A 328 -0.91 12.07 -9.26
CA PRO A 328 0.19 11.74 -10.13
C PRO A 328 -0.28 10.79 -11.25
N VAL A 329 0.00 11.14 -12.49
CA VAL A 329 -0.33 10.34 -13.66
C VAL A 329 0.92 10.13 -14.50
N LEU A 330 1.17 8.88 -14.81
CA LEU A 330 2.21 8.47 -15.74
C LEU A 330 1.60 8.12 -17.09
N PRO A 331 2.34 8.28 -18.19
CA PRO A 331 1.91 7.73 -19.45
C PRO A 331 1.79 6.20 -19.36
N GLU A 332 0.84 5.68 -20.10
CA GLU A 332 0.63 4.23 -20.28
C GLU A 332 1.83 3.58 -20.98
#